data_f25359fb808491c863d7072ad31e5f9d
#
_entry.id   f25359fb808491c863d7072ad31e5f9d
#
_cell.length_a   1.000
_cell.length_b   1.000
_cell.length_c   1.000
_cell.angle_alpha   90.00
_cell.angle_beta   90.00
_cell.angle_gamma   90.00
#
_symmetry.space_group_name_H-M   'P 1'
#
loop_
_entity.id
_entity.type
_entity.pdbx_description
1 polymer ?
#
loop_
_entity_poly.entity_id
_entity_poly.type
_entity_poly.pdbx_seq_one_letter_code
_entity_poly.pdbx_strand_id
1 'polypeptide(L)'
;MVRPPAIPRKEIDPLRLKHFILAIIGICTLHFGIQEARSCSVPVFRYALERWKPDAYKGIFIYRNEISKGDRALLEQLKDAGLNSDFPLNLRIREVDVISFSEERLEELLKGPIPEQLPVLAIWFPDQMGETAPLWTLKLTPSIVSALTESPKRRELAENLINGESVVWVFIPSGNEAKDERARKLMRQELDAAASAFAKLPYYVMSGSEQKKLTYGFPILTLSSTDPEERFLLEALLGSESDLYEHADEPMVFPVFGRGRALGCLFGEYITAENIQGASSFLAGSCSCEVKELNPGVDLLMAAPWDLVVMNSYIADTPLPELTGVMPEPPAAIEQPSVAPDNSKHNSSGLLTAYAITLGSVVVVVAFAGLLLNHRRKREL
;
A
#
# COMPACT_ATOMS: atom_id res chain seq x y z
N MET A 1 37.13 -22.19 71.38
CA MET A 1 36.40 -21.65 70.24
C MET A 1 37.43 -21.12 69.25
N VAL A 2 37.66 -21.84 68.13
CA VAL A 2 38.64 -21.50 67.14
C VAL A 2 37.88 -20.76 66.01
N ARG A 3 38.30 -19.54 65.70
CA ARG A 3 37.72 -18.74 64.57
C ARG A 3 38.19 -19.32 63.21
N PRO A 4 37.30 -19.52 62.29
CA PRO A 4 37.71 -19.95 60.93
C PRO A 4 38.50 -18.86 60.20
N PRO A 5 39.44 -19.23 59.28
CA PRO A 5 40.29 -18.30 58.59
C PRO A 5 39.49 -17.48 57.60
N ALA A 6 39.79 -16.17 57.48
CA ALA A 6 39.19 -15.24 56.54
C ALA A 6 39.62 -15.56 55.10
N ILE A 7 38.65 -15.75 54.22
CA ILE A 7 38.87 -15.95 52.78
C ILE A 7 39.31 -14.59 52.16
N PRO A 8 40.45 -14.51 51.43
CA PRO A 8 40.88 -13.28 50.80
C PRO A 8 39.91 -12.88 49.69
N ARG A 9 39.30 -11.69 49.80
CA ARG A 9 38.49 -11.08 48.73
C ARG A 9 39.42 -10.61 47.62
N LYS A 10 39.34 -11.23 46.44
CA LYS A 10 39.94 -10.75 45.24
C LYS A 10 39.24 -9.43 44.84
N GLU A 11 39.92 -8.29 44.97
CA GLU A 11 39.42 -7.03 44.42
C GLU A 11 39.46 -7.12 42.88
N ILE A 12 38.30 -6.91 42.28
CA ILE A 12 38.17 -6.85 40.81
C ILE A 12 38.72 -5.47 40.40
N ASP A 13 39.77 -5.47 39.65
CA ASP A 13 40.41 -4.28 39.11
C ASP A 13 39.37 -3.49 38.24
N PRO A 14 39.01 -2.24 38.60
CA PRO A 14 38.00 -1.45 37.91
C PRO A 14 38.33 -1.21 36.45
N LEU A 15 39.64 -1.25 36.08
CA LEU A 15 40.08 -1.12 34.73
C LEU A 15 39.73 -2.36 33.88
N ARG A 16 39.87 -3.56 34.43
CA ARG A 16 39.51 -4.82 33.79
C ARG A 16 37.97 -4.95 33.62
N LEU A 17 37.21 -4.45 34.58
CA LEU A 17 35.75 -4.42 34.47
C LEU A 17 35.26 -3.49 33.36
N LYS A 18 35.88 -2.30 33.21
CA LYS A 18 35.57 -1.40 32.09
C LYS A 18 35.86 -2.01 30.70
N HIS A 19 37.00 -2.67 30.55
CA HIS A 19 37.34 -3.32 29.27
C HIS A 19 36.42 -4.49 28.97
N PHE A 20 35.95 -5.24 29.98
CA PHE A 20 35.00 -6.34 29.82
C PHE A 20 33.61 -5.84 29.41
N ILE A 21 33.13 -4.74 30.01
CA ILE A 21 31.86 -4.08 29.61
C ILE A 21 31.94 -3.52 28.20
N LEU A 22 33.03 -2.87 27.81
CA LEU A 22 33.24 -2.38 26.46
C LEU A 22 33.31 -3.50 25.42
N ALA A 23 33.92 -4.64 25.77
CA ALA A 23 33.95 -5.83 24.91
C ALA A 23 32.56 -6.44 24.71
N ILE A 24 31.73 -6.52 25.76
CA ILE A 24 30.34 -7.00 25.68
C ILE A 24 29.47 -6.05 24.84
N ILE A 25 29.60 -4.73 25.04
CA ILE A 25 28.90 -3.73 24.22
C ILE A 25 29.32 -3.85 22.76
N GLY A 26 30.60 -4.01 22.48
CA GLY A 26 31.12 -4.21 21.12
C GLY A 26 30.61 -5.50 20.46
N ILE A 27 30.51 -6.59 21.19
CA ILE A 27 29.94 -7.86 20.71
C ILE A 27 28.43 -7.73 20.47
N CYS A 28 27.71 -7.08 21.37
CA CYS A 28 26.27 -6.82 21.19
C CYS A 28 25.99 -5.92 19.98
N THR A 29 26.78 -4.85 19.79
CA THR A 29 26.61 -3.98 18.60
C THR A 29 26.95 -4.68 17.29
N LEU A 30 27.92 -5.58 17.28
CA LEU A 30 28.23 -6.42 16.12
C LEU A 30 27.11 -7.43 15.80
N HIS A 31 26.43 -7.98 16.78
CA HIS A 31 25.31 -8.91 16.55
C HIS A 31 24.01 -8.20 16.16
N PHE A 32 23.80 -6.95 16.61
CA PHE A 32 22.65 -6.14 16.16
C PHE A 32 22.84 -5.50 14.78
N GLY A 33 24.06 -5.45 14.27
CA GLY A 33 24.39 -4.79 12.99
C GLY A 33 24.18 -5.65 11.74
N ILE A 34 23.81 -6.93 11.87
CA ILE A 34 23.65 -7.83 10.70
C ILE A 34 22.22 -8.37 10.68
N GLN A 35 21.24 -7.50 10.76
CA GLN A 35 20.01 -7.76 10.05
C GLN A 35 20.22 -7.22 8.64
N GLU A 36 20.48 -8.12 7.70
CA GLU A 36 20.27 -7.83 6.30
C GLU A 36 18.82 -7.36 6.20
N ALA A 37 18.63 -6.03 6.09
CA ALA A 37 17.39 -5.50 5.59
C ALA A 37 17.31 -6.05 4.16
N ARG A 38 16.60 -7.16 3.97
CA ARG A 38 16.21 -7.64 2.65
C ARG A 38 15.31 -6.58 2.06
N SER A 39 15.93 -5.59 1.45
CA SER A 39 15.23 -4.65 0.59
C SER A 39 14.61 -5.51 -0.50
N CYS A 40 13.28 -5.50 -0.55
CA CYS A 40 12.54 -6.13 -1.62
C CYS A 40 13.08 -5.56 -2.94
N SER A 41 13.58 -6.42 -3.82
CA SER A 41 14.19 -5.99 -5.11
C SER A 41 13.11 -5.59 -6.14
N VAL A 42 11.85 -5.47 -5.72
CA VAL A 42 10.68 -5.25 -6.56
C VAL A 42 10.25 -3.80 -6.47
N PRO A 43 10.04 -3.09 -7.61
CA PRO A 43 9.47 -1.75 -7.59
C PRO A 43 8.09 -1.71 -6.94
N VAL A 44 7.79 -0.61 -6.22
CA VAL A 44 6.52 -0.44 -5.48
C VAL A 44 5.30 -0.63 -6.38
N PHE A 45 5.29 0.00 -7.57
CA PHE A 45 4.16 -0.13 -8.51
C PHE A 45 3.90 -1.58 -8.90
N ARG A 46 4.98 -2.34 -9.11
CA ARG A 46 4.88 -3.74 -9.54
C ARG A 46 4.47 -4.66 -8.39
N TYR A 47 5.04 -4.45 -7.20
CA TYR A 47 4.63 -5.14 -5.99
C TYR A 47 3.15 -4.90 -5.68
N ALA A 48 2.70 -3.66 -5.80
CA ALA A 48 1.30 -3.29 -5.63
C ALA A 48 0.37 -4.01 -6.63
N LEU A 49 0.76 -4.08 -7.91
CA LEU A 49 -0.01 -4.80 -8.93
C LEU A 49 -0.13 -6.29 -8.60
N GLU A 50 0.94 -6.92 -8.14
CA GLU A 50 0.98 -8.37 -7.90
C GLU A 50 0.36 -8.76 -6.56
N ARG A 51 0.57 -7.97 -5.50
CA ARG A 51 0.31 -8.39 -4.12
C ARG A 51 -0.80 -7.61 -3.41
N TRP A 52 -1.03 -6.33 -3.75
CA TRP A 52 -2.02 -5.53 -3.05
C TRP A 52 -3.37 -5.63 -3.74
N LYS A 53 -4.30 -6.33 -3.11
CA LYS A 53 -5.69 -6.34 -3.56
C LYS A 53 -6.31 -4.96 -3.33
N PRO A 54 -7.17 -4.48 -4.26
CA PRO A 54 -7.91 -3.24 -4.04
C PRO A 54 -8.78 -3.34 -2.79
N ASP A 55 -8.77 -2.29 -1.96
CA ASP A 55 -9.68 -2.18 -0.84
C ASP A 55 -11.10 -1.91 -1.35
N ALA A 56 -12.08 -2.51 -0.69
CA ALA A 56 -13.44 -2.40 -1.14
C ALA A 56 -14.11 -1.13 -0.60
N TYR A 57 -14.70 -0.35 -1.49
CA TYR A 57 -15.67 0.67 -1.12
C TYR A 57 -16.83 0.02 -0.36
N LYS A 58 -17.35 0.70 0.66
CA LYS A 58 -18.45 0.22 1.48
C LYS A 58 -19.72 0.92 1.04
N GLY A 59 -20.69 0.15 0.54
CA GLY A 59 -22.01 0.63 0.16
C GLY A 59 -23.09 0.17 1.15
N ILE A 60 -24.03 1.06 1.46
CA ILE A 60 -25.26 0.72 2.16
C ILE A 60 -26.44 1.13 1.29
N PHE A 61 -27.24 0.15 0.89
CA PHE A 61 -28.50 0.40 0.24
C PHE A 61 -29.58 0.54 1.30
N ILE A 62 -30.06 1.77 1.47
CA ILE A 62 -31.01 2.17 2.51
C ILE A 62 -32.40 2.20 1.88
N TYR A 63 -33.35 1.46 2.45
CA TYR A 63 -34.73 1.39 1.98
C TYR A 63 -35.70 1.38 3.15
N ARG A 64 -37.04 1.48 2.86
CA ARG A 64 -38.10 1.42 3.85
C ARG A 64 -39.10 0.34 3.47
N ASN A 65 -39.29 -0.65 4.34
CA ASN A 65 -40.20 -1.80 4.18
C ASN A 65 -39.80 -2.72 3.03
N GLU A 66 -40.17 -2.37 1.80
CA GLU A 66 -39.99 -3.22 0.63
C GLU A 66 -39.16 -2.51 -0.45
N ILE A 67 -38.34 -3.30 -1.13
CA ILE A 67 -37.59 -2.86 -2.29
C ILE A 67 -38.41 -3.19 -3.54
N SER A 68 -38.64 -2.21 -4.40
CA SER A 68 -39.36 -2.44 -5.67
C SER A 68 -38.59 -3.47 -6.53
N LYS A 69 -39.33 -4.18 -7.41
CA LYS A 69 -38.69 -5.13 -8.35
C LYS A 69 -37.64 -4.47 -9.23
N GLY A 70 -37.83 -3.21 -9.62
CA GLY A 70 -36.88 -2.45 -10.42
C GLY A 70 -35.61 -2.13 -9.64
N ASP A 71 -35.77 -1.58 -8.43
CA ASP A 71 -34.59 -1.25 -7.57
C ASP A 71 -33.84 -2.53 -7.16
N ARG A 72 -34.55 -3.63 -6.90
CA ARG A 72 -33.95 -4.94 -6.60
C ARG A 72 -33.07 -5.41 -7.78
N ALA A 73 -33.59 -5.35 -9.00
CA ALA A 73 -32.82 -5.75 -10.18
C ALA A 73 -31.54 -4.91 -10.37
N LEU A 74 -31.61 -3.61 -10.18
CA LEU A 74 -30.45 -2.70 -10.27
C LEU A 74 -29.43 -2.99 -9.13
N LEU A 75 -29.93 -3.22 -7.93
CA LEU A 75 -29.09 -3.56 -6.79
C LEU A 75 -28.33 -4.89 -7.00
N GLU A 76 -29.04 -5.94 -7.46
CA GLU A 76 -28.41 -7.22 -7.75
C GLU A 76 -27.40 -7.11 -8.90
N GLN A 77 -27.72 -6.37 -9.97
CA GLN A 77 -26.77 -6.10 -11.04
C GLN A 77 -25.46 -5.48 -10.51
N LEU A 78 -25.55 -4.52 -9.60
CA LEU A 78 -24.39 -3.85 -9.04
C LEU A 78 -23.60 -4.77 -8.07
N LYS A 79 -24.29 -5.61 -7.28
CA LYS A 79 -23.66 -6.62 -6.43
C LYS A 79 -22.93 -7.69 -7.25
N ASP A 80 -23.55 -8.14 -8.34
CA ASP A 80 -22.96 -9.15 -9.23
C ASP A 80 -21.69 -8.60 -9.91
N ALA A 81 -21.68 -7.32 -10.27
CA ALA A 81 -20.47 -6.67 -10.79
C ALA A 81 -19.30 -6.72 -9.78
N GLY A 82 -19.60 -6.70 -8.48
CA GLY A 82 -18.57 -6.80 -7.43
C GLY A 82 -18.09 -8.21 -7.11
N LEU A 83 -18.93 -9.23 -7.32
CA LEU A 83 -18.68 -10.59 -6.81
C LEU A 83 -18.47 -11.63 -7.90
N ASN A 84 -19.25 -11.56 -8.99
CA ASN A 84 -19.37 -12.62 -9.98
C ASN A 84 -18.89 -12.21 -11.38
N SER A 85 -18.22 -11.07 -11.50
CA SER A 85 -17.73 -10.55 -12.78
C SER A 85 -16.31 -11.02 -13.08
N ASP A 86 -16.02 -11.23 -14.37
CA ASP A 86 -14.64 -11.37 -14.86
C ASP A 86 -13.81 -10.09 -14.65
N PHE A 87 -14.52 -8.97 -14.43
CA PHE A 87 -13.98 -7.65 -14.12
C PHE A 87 -14.53 -7.17 -12.77
N PRO A 88 -14.07 -7.72 -11.65
CA PRO A 88 -14.66 -7.45 -10.35
C PRO A 88 -14.51 -5.97 -9.94
N LEU A 89 -15.65 -5.34 -9.65
CA LEU A 89 -15.70 -4.00 -9.07
C LEU A 89 -15.38 -4.09 -7.57
N ASN A 90 -14.48 -3.26 -7.07
CA ASN A 90 -14.13 -3.23 -5.64
C ASN A 90 -15.18 -2.47 -4.80
N LEU A 91 -16.45 -2.89 -4.89
CA LEU A 91 -17.57 -2.35 -4.13
C LEU A 91 -18.33 -3.48 -3.40
N ARG A 92 -18.56 -3.31 -2.11
CA ARG A 92 -19.37 -4.24 -1.30
C ARG A 92 -20.59 -3.51 -0.76
N ILE A 93 -21.79 -4.06 -1.02
CA ILE A 93 -23.06 -3.43 -0.65
C ILE A 93 -23.79 -4.27 0.39
N ARG A 94 -24.24 -3.62 1.47
CA ARG A 94 -25.17 -4.18 2.45
C ARG A 94 -26.52 -3.49 2.30
N GLU A 95 -27.59 -4.22 2.63
CA GLU A 95 -28.94 -3.69 2.66
C GLU A 95 -29.31 -3.31 4.10
N VAL A 96 -29.98 -2.18 4.25
CA VAL A 96 -30.46 -1.68 5.53
C VAL A 96 -31.89 -1.17 5.36
N ASP A 97 -32.82 -1.83 6.06
CA ASP A 97 -34.19 -1.33 6.23
C ASP A 97 -34.19 -0.32 7.39
N VAL A 98 -34.61 0.91 7.14
CA VAL A 98 -34.66 1.97 8.16
C VAL A 98 -35.52 1.63 9.35
N ILE A 99 -36.50 0.73 9.18
CA ILE A 99 -37.37 0.26 10.28
C ILE A 99 -36.63 -0.60 11.29
N SER A 100 -35.58 -1.29 10.85
CA SER A 100 -34.77 -2.18 11.68
C SER A 100 -33.68 -1.46 12.47
N PHE A 101 -33.53 -0.14 12.29
CA PHE A 101 -32.53 0.68 12.96
C PHE A 101 -33.16 1.91 13.60
N SER A 102 -32.58 2.42 14.68
CA SER A 102 -32.98 3.73 15.20
C SER A 102 -32.55 4.83 14.25
N GLU A 103 -33.33 5.88 14.13
CA GLU A 103 -33.05 7.04 13.29
C GLU A 103 -31.70 7.67 13.66
N GLU A 104 -31.46 7.87 14.96
CA GLU A 104 -30.21 8.39 15.51
C GLU A 104 -28.97 7.61 15.03
N ARG A 105 -29.06 6.27 15.01
CA ARG A 105 -27.94 5.43 14.58
C ARG A 105 -27.68 5.52 13.08
N LEU A 106 -28.73 5.70 12.27
CA LEU A 106 -28.58 5.90 10.83
C LEU A 106 -28.00 7.30 10.53
N GLU A 107 -28.45 8.32 11.23
CA GLU A 107 -27.91 9.69 11.13
C GLU A 107 -26.45 9.76 11.56
N GLU A 108 -26.09 9.06 12.65
CA GLU A 108 -24.70 8.93 13.08
C GLU A 108 -23.83 8.25 12.02
N LEU A 109 -24.33 7.17 11.40
CA LEU A 109 -23.63 6.45 10.35
C LEU A 109 -23.45 7.29 9.09
N LEU A 110 -24.50 8.04 8.70
CA LEU A 110 -24.49 8.90 7.51
C LEU A 110 -23.77 10.22 7.75
N LYS A 111 -23.47 10.57 9.01
CA LYS A 111 -22.99 11.90 9.43
C LYS A 111 -23.89 13.03 8.96
N GLY A 112 -25.20 12.76 8.94
CA GLY A 112 -26.22 13.69 8.48
C GLY A 112 -27.62 13.06 8.49
N PRO A 113 -28.64 13.81 8.07
CA PRO A 113 -30.02 13.33 8.10
C PRO A 113 -30.24 12.18 7.12
N ILE A 114 -31.17 11.30 7.46
CA ILE A 114 -31.62 10.25 6.55
C ILE A 114 -32.29 10.92 5.34
N PRO A 115 -31.90 10.52 4.09
CA PRO A 115 -32.52 11.08 2.89
C PRO A 115 -34.03 10.92 2.89
N GLU A 116 -34.77 11.98 2.55
CA GLU A 116 -36.24 11.96 2.51
C GLU A 116 -36.78 10.97 1.48
N GLN A 117 -36.07 10.83 0.35
CA GLN A 117 -36.44 9.91 -0.73
C GLN A 117 -35.63 8.63 -0.63
N LEU A 118 -36.31 7.54 -0.33
CA LEU A 118 -35.74 6.18 -0.33
C LEU A 118 -36.32 5.36 -1.49
N PRO A 119 -35.61 4.35 -2.02
CA PRO A 119 -34.31 3.87 -1.59
C PRO A 119 -33.14 4.70 -2.13
N VAL A 120 -32.00 4.67 -1.41
CA VAL A 120 -30.74 5.27 -1.83
C VAL A 120 -29.56 4.34 -1.54
N LEU A 121 -28.50 4.48 -2.31
CA LEU A 121 -27.22 3.85 -2.07
C LEU A 121 -26.21 4.89 -1.56
N ALA A 122 -25.78 4.76 -0.33
CA ALA A 122 -24.69 5.54 0.25
C ALA A 122 -23.38 4.75 0.14
N ILE A 123 -22.31 5.38 -0.37
CA ILE A 123 -21.00 4.75 -0.63
C ILE A 123 -19.90 5.56 0.04
N TRP A 124 -19.01 4.89 0.76
CA TRP A 124 -17.82 5.45 1.41
C TRP A 124 -16.55 4.93 0.76
N PHE A 125 -15.48 5.70 0.89
CA PHE A 125 -14.14 5.19 0.69
C PHE A 125 -13.88 3.95 1.55
N PRO A 126 -12.91 3.10 1.17
CA PRO A 126 -12.45 2.00 2.00
C PRO A 126 -12.16 2.47 3.44
N ASP A 127 -12.68 1.71 4.42
CA ASP A 127 -12.47 1.89 5.86
C ASP A 127 -12.90 3.26 6.48
N GLN A 128 -13.63 4.09 5.73
CA GLN A 128 -14.15 5.39 6.22
C GLN A 128 -15.64 5.38 6.57
N MET A 129 -16.31 4.23 6.44
CA MET A 129 -17.76 4.12 6.72
C MET A 129 -18.05 4.39 8.20
N GLY A 130 -18.89 5.41 8.45
CA GLY A 130 -19.24 5.85 9.79
C GLY A 130 -18.23 6.79 10.46
N GLU A 131 -17.06 7.00 9.87
CA GLU A 131 -16.08 8.01 10.31
C GLU A 131 -16.30 9.35 9.61
N THR A 132 -16.60 9.28 8.30
CA THR A 132 -16.93 10.44 7.46
C THR A 132 -18.35 10.34 6.91
N ALA A 133 -18.86 11.41 6.30
CA ALA A 133 -20.04 11.35 5.46
C ALA A 133 -19.75 10.43 4.24
N PRO A 134 -20.80 9.80 3.63
CA PRO A 134 -20.61 9.04 2.40
C PRO A 134 -20.07 9.93 1.28
N LEU A 135 -19.16 9.37 0.49
CA LEU A 135 -18.64 10.03 -0.73
C LEU A 135 -19.78 10.27 -1.72
N TRP A 136 -20.68 9.29 -1.84
CA TRP A 136 -21.87 9.40 -2.69
C TRP A 136 -23.12 8.92 -1.97
N THR A 137 -24.25 9.65 -2.19
CA THR A 137 -25.60 9.21 -1.84
C THR A 137 -26.44 9.28 -3.11
N LEU A 138 -26.84 8.12 -3.63
CA LEU A 138 -27.35 7.96 -4.99
C LEU A 138 -28.68 7.24 -5.00
N LYS A 139 -29.61 7.71 -5.82
CA LYS A 139 -30.76 6.91 -6.25
C LYS A 139 -30.30 6.00 -7.40
N LEU A 140 -30.55 4.69 -7.28
CA LEU A 140 -30.17 3.76 -8.34
C LEU A 140 -31.03 3.99 -9.59
N THR A 141 -30.36 4.11 -10.72
CA THR A 141 -30.93 4.12 -12.06
C THR A 141 -30.03 3.28 -12.96
N PRO A 142 -30.47 2.79 -14.11
CA PRO A 142 -29.60 2.06 -15.04
C PRO A 142 -28.33 2.83 -15.41
N SER A 143 -28.44 4.16 -15.61
CA SER A 143 -27.28 5.02 -15.90
C SER A 143 -26.30 5.14 -14.75
N ILE A 144 -26.78 5.25 -13.51
CA ILE A 144 -25.95 5.28 -12.31
C ILE A 144 -25.24 3.94 -12.10
N VAL A 145 -25.93 2.82 -12.25
CA VAL A 145 -25.32 1.49 -12.15
C VAL A 145 -24.23 1.31 -13.20
N SER A 146 -24.50 1.68 -14.45
CA SER A 146 -23.49 1.64 -15.52
C SER A 146 -22.28 2.53 -15.19
N ALA A 147 -22.52 3.78 -14.79
CA ALA A 147 -21.44 4.74 -14.49
C ALA A 147 -20.63 4.35 -13.24
N LEU A 148 -21.24 3.72 -12.23
CA LEU A 148 -20.49 3.17 -11.08
C LEU A 148 -19.62 1.98 -11.48
N THR A 149 -20.10 1.14 -12.39
CA THR A 149 -19.38 -0.06 -12.83
C THR A 149 -18.19 0.32 -13.72
N GLU A 150 -18.38 1.24 -14.66
CA GLU A 150 -17.39 1.53 -15.67
C GLU A 150 -17.50 2.96 -16.20
N SER A 151 -16.36 3.51 -16.67
CA SER A 151 -16.30 4.72 -17.49
C SER A 151 -15.13 4.63 -18.48
N PRO A 152 -15.14 5.41 -19.59
CA PRO A 152 -14.06 5.38 -20.58
C PRO A 152 -12.68 5.59 -19.99
N LYS A 153 -12.50 6.57 -19.08
CA LYS A 153 -11.20 6.87 -18.48
C LYS A 153 -10.77 5.86 -17.43
N ARG A 154 -11.71 5.27 -16.67
CA ARG A 154 -11.34 4.16 -15.76
C ARG A 154 -10.91 2.93 -16.54
N ARG A 155 -11.53 2.65 -17.69
CA ARG A 155 -11.11 1.56 -18.57
C ARG A 155 -9.72 1.84 -19.15
N GLU A 156 -9.47 3.03 -19.71
CA GLU A 156 -8.17 3.44 -20.24
C GLU A 156 -7.08 3.37 -19.16
N LEU A 157 -7.39 3.81 -17.93
CA LEU A 157 -6.50 3.70 -16.78
C LEU A 157 -6.15 2.24 -16.46
N ALA A 158 -7.18 1.37 -16.36
CA ALA A 158 -6.98 -0.05 -16.08
C ALA A 158 -6.18 -0.74 -17.19
N GLU A 159 -6.51 -0.48 -18.45
CA GLU A 159 -5.80 -1.05 -19.61
C GLU A 159 -4.31 -0.66 -19.63
N ASN A 160 -3.98 0.60 -19.32
CA ASN A 160 -2.58 1.03 -19.23
C ASN A 160 -1.83 0.23 -18.15
N LEU A 161 -2.39 0.13 -16.94
CA LEU A 161 -1.75 -0.61 -15.84
C LEU A 161 -1.65 -2.12 -16.12
N ILE A 162 -2.67 -2.70 -16.75
CA ILE A 162 -2.71 -4.10 -17.17
C ILE A 162 -1.67 -4.39 -18.25
N ASN A 163 -1.49 -3.48 -19.19
CA ASN A 163 -0.52 -3.62 -20.27
C ASN A 163 0.93 -3.36 -19.85
N GLY A 164 1.16 -3.04 -18.57
CA GLY A 164 2.49 -2.97 -17.98
C GLY A 164 3.05 -1.56 -17.80
N GLU A 165 2.22 -0.53 -18.00
CA GLU A 165 2.61 0.82 -17.62
C GLU A 165 2.84 0.89 -16.10
N SER A 166 3.90 1.57 -15.69
CA SER A 166 4.32 1.58 -14.29
C SER A 166 3.40 2.44 -13.43
N VAL A 167 3.09 3.62 -13.92
CA VAL A 167 2.28 4.63 -13.25
C VAL A 167 1.52 5.41 -14.32
N VAL A 168 0.21 5.53 -14.19
CA VAL A 168 -0.60 6.41 -15.03
C VAL A 168 -0.79 7.73 -14.30
N TRP A 169 -0.30 8.80 -14.89
CA TRP A 169 -0.40 10.14 -14.32
C TRP A 169 -1.71 10.80 -14.76
N VAL A 170 -2.73 10.74 -13.90
CA VAL A 170 -4.04 11.35 -14.19
C VAL A 170 -3.92 12.86 -14.01
N PHE A 171 -4.11 13.60 -15.09
CA PHE A 171 -4.03 15.06 -15.13
C PHE A 171 -5.43 15.65 -15.24
N ILE A 172 -5.83 16.45 -14.27
CA ILE A 172 -7.08 17.21 -14.26
C ILE A 172 -6.73 18.67 -14.59
N PRO A 173 -7.13 19.19 -15.76
CA PRO A 173 -6.87 20.58 -16.13
C PRO A 173 -7.70 21.54 -15.29
N SER A 174 -7.12 22.70 -14.96
CA SER A 174 -7.78 23.80 -14.26
C SER A 174 -8.78 24.60 -15.11
N GLY A 175 -8.72 24.42 -16.43
CA GLY A 175 -9.41 25.28 -17.40
C GLY A 175 -8.65 26.57 -17.76
N ASN A 176 -7.52 26.84 -17.10
CA ASN A 176 -6.59 27.90 -17.49
C ASN A 176 -5.49 27.32 -18.39
N GLU A 177 -5.58 27.59 -19.69
CA GLU A 177 -4.67 27.01 -20.69
C GLU A 177 -3.19 27.24 -20.39
N ALA A 178 -2.83 28.42 -19.88
CA ALA A 178 -1.44 28.75 -19.56
C ALA A 178 -0.89 27.95 -18.36
N LYS A 179 -1.71 27.76 -17.32
CA LYS A 179 -1.36 26.91 -16.18
C LYS A 179 -1.26 25.46 -16.60
N ASP A 180 -2.26 24.99 -17.35
CA ASP A 180 -2.39 23.59 -17.77
C ASP A 180 -1.24 23.18 -18.70
N GLU A 181 -0.88 24.01 -19.68
CA GLU A 181 0.21 23.70 -20.62
C GLU A 181 1.57 23.74 -19.93
N ARG A 182 1.78 24.64 -18.96
CA ARG A 182 2.99 24.66 -18.15
C ARG A 182 3.14 23.36 -17.36
N ALA A 183 2.07 22.91 -16.69
CA ALA A 183 2.05 21.68 -15.95
C ALA A 183 2.31 20.46 -16.85
N ARG A 184 1.60 20.35 -17.99
CA ARG A 184 1.81 19.26 -18.95
C ARG A 184 3.23 19.20 -19.51
N LYS A 185 3.81 20.35 -19.84
CA LYS A 185 5.18 20.42 -20.37
C LYS A 185 6.18 19.93 -19.35
N LEU A 186 6.05 20.39 -18.09
CA LEU A 186 6.91 19.94 -16.99
C LEU A 186 6.75 18.43 -16.77
N MET A 187 5.50 17.93 -16.67
CA MET A 187 5.25 16.52 -16.51
C MET A 187 5.91 15.67 -17.60
N ARG A 188 5.70 15.99 -18.89
CA ARG A 188 6.32 15.24 -19.99
C ARG A 188 7.83 15.19 -19.84
N GLN A 189 8.47 16.34 -19.60
CA GLN A 189 9.91 16.43 -19.44
C GLN A 189 10.43 15.54 -18.29
N GLU A 190 9.81 15.62 -17.12
CA GLU A 190 10.27 14.89 -15.94
C GLU A 190 9.95 13.39 -16.03
N LEU A 191 8.80 13.01 -16.59
CA LEU A 191 8.42 11.62 -16.76
C LEU A 191 9.25 10.90 -17.84
N ASP A 192 9.60 11.57 -18.93
CA ASP A 192 10.52 11.03 -19.95
C ASP A 192 11.94 10.84 -19.37
N ALA A 193 12.39 11.78 -18.55
CA ALA A 193 13.65 11.66 -17.83
C ALA A 193 13.64 10.49 -16.84
N ALA A 194 12.56 10.34 -16.06
CA ALA A 194 12.36 9.25 -15.13
C ALA A 194 12.34 7.89 -15.84
N ALA A 195 11.57 7.74 -16.93
CA ALA A 195 11.53 6.50 -17.72
C ALA A 195 12.94 6.12 -18.23
N SER A 196 13.69 7.09 -18.74
CA SER A 196 15.06 6.89 -19.22
C SER A 196 16.05 6.49 -18.10
N ALA A 197 15.88 7.04 -16.90
CA ALA A 197 16.70 6.70 -15.75
C ALA A 197 16.38 5.29 -15.22
N PHE A 198 15.12 4.98 -15.04
CA PHE A 198 14.69 3.67 -14.50
C PHE A 198 14.90 2.52 -15.49
N ALA A 199 14.86 2.78 -16.80
CA ALA A 199 15.18 1.77 -17.81
C ALA A 199 16.62 1.18 -17.66
N LYS A 200 17.49 1.83 -16.92
CA LYS A 200 18.85 1.33 -16.61
C LYS A 200 18.89 0.36 -15.44
N LEU A 201 17.82 0.31 -14.62
CA LEU A 201 17.77 -0.57 -13.47
C LEU A 201 17.67 -2.04 -13.88
N PRO A 202 18.28 -2.98 -13.12
CA PRO A 202 18.35 -4.39 -13.44
C PRO A 202 17.13 -5.17 -12.92
N TYR A 203 15.91 -4.64 -13.10
CA TYR A 203 14.71 -5.37 -12.71
C TYR A 203 14.16 -6.20 -13.88
N TYR A 204 13.68 -7.39 -13.55
CA TYR A 204 13.16 -8.35 -14.50
C TYR A 204 11.82 -8.93 -14.02
N VAL A 205 10.97 -9.30 -14.96
CA VAL A 205 9.70 -9.99 -14.70
C VAL A 205 9.72 -11.33 -15.42
N MET A 206 9.09 -12.34 -14.83
CA MET A 206 8.81 -13.60 -15.48
C MET A 206 7.53 -13.48 -16.30
N SER A 207 7.57 -13.90 -17.57
CA SER A 207 6.42 -14.01 -18.44
C SER A 207 6.37 -15.44 -18.96
N GLY A 208 5.58 -16.28 -18.30
CA GLY A 208 5.66 -17.72 -18.48
C GLY A 208 7.04 -18.24 -18.04
N SER A 209 7.78 -18.89 -18.96
CA SER A 209 9.15 -19.37 -18.71
C SER A 209 10.25 -18.36 -19.10
N GLU A 210 9.88 -17.21 -19.64
CA GLU A 210 10.84 -16.21 -20.11
C GLU A 210 11.05 -15.12 -19.08
N GLN A 211 12.30 -14.75 -18.85
CA GLN A 211 12.67 -13.59 -18.07
C GLN A 211 12.79 -12.39 -19.00
N LYS A 212 11.96 -11.35 -18.76
CA LYS A 212 11.97 -10.10 -19.53
C LYS A 212 12.41 -8.95 -18.63
N LYS A 213 13.18 -8.02 -19.20
CA LYS A 213 13.53 -6.79 -18.49
C LYS A 213 12.28 -5.96 -18.24
N LEU A 214 12.13 -5.45 -17.03
CA LEU A 214 11.01 -4.57 -16.67
C LEU A 214 11.12 -3.27 -17.47
N THR A 215 10.02 -2.88 -18.10
CA THR A 215 9.88 -1.59 -18.78
C THR A 215 9.22 -0.58 -17.83
N TYR A 216 9.54 0.69 -18.02
CA TYR A 216 8.98 1.78 -17.22
C TYR A 216 8.25 2.75 -18.13
N GLY A 217 6.93 2.79 -18.00
CA GLY A 217 6.07 3.72 -18.72
C GLY A 217 5.32 4.62 -17.74
N PHE A 218 5.20 5.88 -18.11
CA PHE A 218 4.54 6.93 -17.31
C PHE A 218 3.58 7.75 -18.20
N PRO A 219 2.52 7.12 -18.76
CA PRO A 219 1.56 7.84 -19.58
C PRO A 219 0.81 8.89 -18.76
N ILE A 220 0.45 9.99 -19.44
CA ILE A 220 -0.41 11.05 -18.92
C ILE A 220 -1.82 10.83 -19.45
N LEU A 221 -2.77 10.60 -18.57
CA LEU A 221 -4.19 10.46 -18.87
C LEU A 221 -4.91 11.75 -18.47
N THR A 222 -5.45 12.48 -19.44
CA THR A 222 -6.21 13.71 -19.15
C THR A 222 -7.64 13.37 -18.78
N LEU A 223 -8.09 13.84 -17.62
CA LEU A 223 -9.44 13.72 -17.10
C LEU A 223 -10.11 15.09 -17.09
N SER A 224 -11.15 15.26 -17.89
CA SER A 224 -11.91 16.51 -17.91
C SER A 224 -12.79 16.66 -16.67
N SER A 225 -12.73 17.81 -16.00
CA SER A 225 -13.60 18.12 -14.85
C SER A 225 -15.07 18.35 -15.26
N THR A 226 -15.35 18.45 -16.56
CA THR A 226 -16.72 18.71 -17.09
C THR A 226 -17.33 17.51 -17.80
N ASP A 227 -16.63 16.37 -17.86
CA ASP A 227 -17.13 15.15 -18.48
C ASP A 227 -18.06 14.40 -17.52
N PRO A 228 -19.37 14.33 -17.79
CA PRO A 228 -20.32 13.66 -16.91
C PRO A 228 -20.13 12.14 -16.83
N GLU A 229 -19.51 11.51 -17.85
CA GLU A 229 -19.24 10.07 -17.86
C GLU A 229 -18.14 9.71 -16.86
N GLU A 230 -17.25 10.66 -16.53
CA GLU A 230 -16.12 10.48 -15.64
C GLU A 230 -16.38 11.00 -14.21
N ARG A 231 -17.62 11.37 -13.91
CA ARG A 231 -18.01 11.96 -12.62
C ARG A 231 -17.46 11.18 -11.41
N PHE A 232 -17.65 9.85 -11.39
CA PHE A 232 -17.26 9.04 -10.24
C PHE A 232 -15.74 8.90 -10.09
N LEU A 233 -14.99 8.87 -11.20
CA LEU A 233 -13.53 8.91 -11.16
C LEU A 233 -13.05 10.27 -10.64
N LEU A 234 -13.59 11.35 -11.17
CA LEU A 234 -13.25 12.71 -10.75
C LEU A 234 -13.53 12.93 -9.26
N GLU A 235 -14.75 12.62 -8.82
CA GLU A 235 -15.17 12.81 -7.43
C GLU A 235 -14.38 11.91 -6.46
N ALA A 236 -13.98 10.68 -6.87
CA ALA A 236 -13.12 9.83 -6.07
C ALA A 236 -11.70 10.41 -5.93
N LEU A 237 -11.14 10.99 -6.99
CA LEU A 237 -9.84 11.66 -6.93
C LEU A 237 -9.89 12.91 -6.06
N LEU A 238 -10.87 13.79 -6.28
CA LEU A 238 -11.01 15.03 -5.52
C LEU A 238 -11.40 14.80 -4.06
N GLY A 239 -12.14 13.72 -3.77
CA GLY A 239 -12.52 13.36 -2.41
C GLY A 239 -11.46 12.58 -1.65
N SER A 240 -10.31 12.23 -2.27
CA SER A 240 -9.23 11.49 -1.61
C SER A 240 -8.50 12.32 -0.54
N GLU A 241 -8.53 13.64 -0.65
CA GLU A 241 -8.01 14.59 0.32
C GLU A 241 -9.06 15.69 0.54
N SER A 242 -9.14 16.23 1.77
CA SER A 242 -10.27 17.07 2.21
C SER A 242 -10.30 18.47 1.61
N ASP A 243 -9.17 18.94 1.06
CA ASP A 243 -8.97 20.32 0.59
C ASP A 243 -8.91 20.46 -0.94
N LEU A 244 -8.89 19.36 -1.71
CA LEU A 244 -8.70 19.43 -3.16
C LEU A 244 -9.82 20.19 -3.89
N TYR A 245 -11.06 20.16 -3.37
CA TYR A 245 -12.15 20.93 -3.96
C TYR A 245 -11.92 22.45 -3.89
N GLU A 246 -11.15 22.92 -2.91
CA GLU A 246 -10.81 24.33 -2.76
C GLU A 246 -9.80 24.80 -3.81
N HIS A 247 -9.09 23.87 -4.45
CA HIS A 247 -8.06 24.11 -5.47
C HIS A 247 -8.51 23.74 -6.88
N ALA A 248 -9.83 23.64 -7.13
CA ALA A 248 -10.37 23.23 -8.44
C ALA A 248 -9.99 24.17 -9.60
N ASP A 249 -9.50 25.38 -9.33
CA ASP A 249 -8.97 26.36 -10.31
C ASP A 249 -7.47 26.18 -10.61
N GLU A 250 -6.83 25.17 -10.00
CA GLU A 250 -5.45 24.78 -10.26
C GLU A 250 -5.38 23.43 -11.02
N PRO A 251 -4.38 23.22 -11.90
CA PRO A 251 -4.15 21.89 -12.46
C PRO A 251 -3.78 20.90 -11.35
N MET A 252 -4.30 19.68 -11.46
CA MET A 252 -4.04 18.61 -10.51
C MET A 252 -3.47 17.38 -11.19
N VAL A 253 -2.64 16.63 -10.46
CA VAL A 253 -1.98 15.44 -10.97
C VAL A 253 -2.01 14.35 -9.90
N PHE A 254 -2.50 13.17 -10.31
CA PHE A 254 -2.56 11.99 -9.45
C PHE A 254 -1.77 10.85 -10.07
N PRO A 255 -0.64 10.42 -9.48
CA PRO A 255 0.04 9.21 -9.91
C PRO A 255 -0.78 7.98 -9.49
N VAL A 256 -1.25 7.19 -10.45
CA VAL A 256 -2.04 5.97 -10.21
C VAL A 256 -1.23 4.74 -10.61
N PHE A 257 -1.15 3.76 -9.72
CA PHE A 257 -0.29 2.58 -9.86
C PHE A 257 -0.94 1.30 -9.33
N GLY A 258 -0.29 0.19 -9.53
CA GLY A 258 -0.74 -1.09 -9.02
C GLY A 258 -2.11 -1.49 -9.58
N ARG A 259 -3.06 -1.77 -8.70
CA ARG A 259 -4.43 -2.14 -9.06
C ARG A 259 -5.39 -0.94 -8.97
N GLY A 260 -4.94 0.25 -9.42
CA GLY A 260 -5.74 1.47 -9.38
C GLY A 260 -5.61 2.23 -8.06
N ARG A 261 -4.45 2.20 -7.40
CA ARG A 261 -4.17 3.00 -6.20
C ARG A 261 -3.64 4.37 -6.61
N ALA A 262 -4.33 5.43 -6.24
CA ALA A 262 -3.89 6.81 -6.43
C ALA A 262 -2.98 7.22 -5.26
N LEU A 263 -1.80 7.73 -5.60
CA LEU A 263 -0.93 8.43 -4.64
C LEU A 263 -1.52 9.84 -4.37
N GLY A 264 -1.00 10.55 -3.39
CA GLY A 264 -1.42 11.92 -3.05
C GLY A 264 -1.35 12.88 -4.25
N CYS A 265 -2.18 13.90 -4.23
CA CYS A 265 -2.30 14.89 -5.29
C CYS A 265 -1.11 15.86 -5.33
N LEU A 266 -0.63 16.17 -6.53
CA LEU A 266 0.18 17.36 -6.79
C LEU A 266 -0.70 18.38 -7.50
N PHE A 267 -0.86 19.59 -6.96
CA PHE A 267 -1.69 20.61 -7.56
C PHE A 267 -0.98 21.98 -7.61
N GLY A 268 -1.32 22.80 -8.59
CA GLY A 268 -0.84 24.17 -8.71
C GLY A 268 0.69 24.29 -8.62
N GLU A 269 1.19 25.02 -7.62
CA GLU A 269 2.61 25.24 -7.39
C GLU A 269 3.36 24.00 -6.91
N TYR A 270 2.66 22.95 -6.42
CA TYR A 270 3.28 21.70 -6.02
C TYR A 270 3.58 20.77 -7.21
N ILE A 271 3.13 21.10 -8.43
CA ILE A 271 3.56 20.39 -9.64
C ILE A 271 4.95 20.90 -10.01
N THR A 272 5.97 20.34 -9.35
CA THR A 272 7.38 20.70 -9.53
C THR A 272 8.19 19.51 -10.03
N ALA A 273 9.36 19.76 -10.61
CA ALA A 273 10.28 18.71 -11.02
C ALA A 273 10.65 17.80 -9.83
N GLU A 274 10.92 18.39 -8.67
CA GLU A 274 11.28 17.66 -7.44
C GLU A 274 10.17 16.71 -7.00
N ASN A 275 8.90 17.18 -6.96
CA ASN A 275 7.77 16.36 -6.51
C ASN A 275 7.44 15.25 -7.53
N ILE A 276 7.49 15.53 -8.85
CA ILE A 276 7.30 14.52 -9.90
C ILE A 276 8.40 13.46 -9.82
N GLN A 277 9.66 13.86 -9.68
CA GLN A 277 10.80 12.94 -9.53
C GLN A 277 10.70 12.16 -8.21
N GLY A 278 10.28 12.80 -7.13
CA GLY A 278 10.07 12.16 -5.82
C GLY A 278 9.02 11.06 -5.89
N ALA A 279 7.84 11.35 -6.43
CA ALA A 279 6.76 10.37 -6.61
C ALA A 279 7.18 9.24 -7.57
N SER A 280 7.84 9.57 -8.70
CA SER A 280 8.36 8.57 -9.64
C SER A 280 9.40 7.66 -8.98
N SER A 281 10.31 8.23 -8.18
CA SER A 281 11.37 7.49 -7.48
C SER A 281 10.80 6.59 -6.39
N PHE A 282 9.77 7.05 -5.67
CA PHE A 282 9.06 6.23 -4.70
C PHE A 282 8.39 5.03 -5.38
N LEU A 283 7.64 5.26 -6.45
CA LEU A 283 6.87 4.22 -7.11
C LEU A 283 7.73 3.23 -7.92
N ALA A 284 8.77 3.72 -8.59
CA ALA A 284 9.68 2.91 -9.40
C ALA A 284 10.87 2.35 -8.60
N GLY A 285 11.08 2.83 -7.38
CA GLY A 285 12.10 2.34 -6.46
C GLY A 285 11.71 1.02 -5.80
N SER A 286 12.69 0.39 -5.14
CA SER A 286 12.47 -0.85 -4.40
C SER A 286 11.45 -0.67 -3.27
N CYS A 287 10.51 -1.60 -3.16
CA CYS A 287 9.53 -1.62 -2.08
C CYS A 287 10.24 -1.85 -0.74
N SER A 288 10.16 -0.88 0.17
CA SER A 288 10.73 -0.98 1.52
C SER A 288 9.73 -1.52 2.53
N CYS A 289 8.44 -1.48 2.21
CA CYS A 289 7.36 -1.97 3.07
C CYS A 289 6.36 -2.77 2.25
N GLU A 290 6.23 -4.06 2.58
CA GLU A 290 5.31 -4.98 1.91
C GLU A 290 3.86 -4.80 2.36
N VAL A 291 3.66 -4.11 3.47
CA VAL A 291 2.34 -3.87 4.08
C VAL A 291 1.68 -2.69 3.40
N LYS A 292 0.56 -2.93 2.72
CA LYS A 292 -0.18 -1.95 1.93
C LYS A 292 -0.59 -0.73 2.76
N GLU A 293 -1.07 -0.95 3.97
CA GLU A 293 -1.59 0.06 4.90
C GLU A 293 -0.51 1.04 5.39
N LEU A 294 0.76 0.66 5.28
CA LEU A 294 1.89 1.52 5.62
C LEU A 294 2.39 2.33 4.42
N ASN A 295 1.80 2.13 3.25
CA ASN A 295 2.13 2.86 2.03
C ASN A 295 1.05 3.90 1.72
N PRO A 296 1.42 5.12 1.29
CA PRO A 296 0.46 6.18 1.00
C PRO A 296 -0.44 5.84 -0.19
N GLY A 297 -1.57 6.53 -0.26
CA GLY A 297 -2.51 6.46 -1.37
C GLY A 297 -3.85 5.81 -1.00
N VAL A 298 -4.82 5.96 -1.90
CA VAL A 298 -6.19 5.44 -1.78
C VAL A 298 -6.54 4.64 -3.04
N ASP A 299 -7.27 3.54 -2.86
CA ASP A 299 -7.72 2.75 -4.00
C ASP A 299 -8.95 3.40 -4.65
N LEU A 300 -8.92 3.54 -5.97
CA LEU A 300 -10.03 4.05 -6.76
C LEU A 300 -11.09 2.97 -6.96
N LEU A 301 -12.35 3.41 -7.18
CA LEU A 301 -13.44 2.50 -7.53
C LEU A 301 -13.26 2.03 -8.98
N MET A 302 -12.84 0.80 -9.18
CA MET A 302 -12.50 0.25 -10.48
C MET A 302 -13.01 -1.18 -10.67
N ALA A 303 -13.42 -1.50 -11.88
CA ALA A 303 -13.72 -2.85 -12.33
C ALA A 303 -12.63 -3.29 -13.33
N ALA A 304 -11.79 -4.28 -12.97
CA ALA A 304 -10.73 -4.74 -13.86
C ALA A 304 -10.27 -6.17 -13.52
N PRO A 305 -9.82 -6.94 -14.52
CA PRO A 305 -9.39 -8.33 -14.35
C PRO A 305 -7.94 -8.41 -13.82
N TRP A 306 -7.66 -7.80 -12.69
CA TRP A 306 -6.31 -7.68 -12.14
C TRP A 306 -5.59 -9.01 -11.96
N ASP A 307 -6.30 -10.05 -11.56
CA ASP A 307 -5.68 -11.35 -11.30
C ASP A 307 -5.21 -12.06 -12.58
N LEU A 308 -5.83 -11.77 -13.74
CA LEU A 308 -5.37 -12.32 -15.03
C LEU A 308 -3.99 -11.81 -15.41
N VAL A 309 -3.65 -10.57 -15.03
CA VAL A 309 -2.32 -9.98 -15.28
C VAL A 309 -1.25 -10.69 -14.48
N VAL A 310 -1.55 -10.94 -13.21
CA VAL A 310 -0.62 -11.58 -12.27
C VAL A 310 -0.38 -13.05 -12.64
N MET A 311 -1.40 -13.75 -13.17
CA MET A 311 -1.26 -15.14 -13.64
C MET A 311 -0.29 -15.27 -14.81
N ASN A 312 -0.16 -14.24 -15.65
CA ASN A 312 0.65 -14.26 -16.87
C ASN A 312 2.03 -13.63 -16.72
N SER A 313 2.27 -12.88 -15.65
CA SER A 313 3.54 -12.17 -15.42
C SER A 313 3.74 -11.89 -13.93
N TYR A 314 4.86 -12.35 -13.37
CA TYR A 314 5.22 -12.10 -11.97
C TYR A 314 6.71 -11.78 -11.85
N ILE A 315 7.08 -11.06 -10.79
CA ILE A 315 8.48 -10.86 -10.47
C ILE A 315 9.03 -12.13 -9.82
N ALA A 316 10.09 -12.67 -10.42
CA ALA A 316 10.87 -13.70 -9.78
C ALA A 316 11.57 -13.10 -8.54
N ASP A 317 11.45 -13.77 -7.39
CA ASP A 317 12.29 -13.50 -6.22
C ASP A 317 13.74 -13.88 -6.56
N THR A 318 14.40 -13.05 -7.33
CA THR A 318 15.84 -13.20 -7.61
C THR A 318 16.59 -12.49 -6.52
N PRO A 319 17.49 -13.16 -5.79
CA PRO A 319 18.42 -12.48 -4.90
C PRO A 319 19.17 -11.41 -5.69
N LEU A 320 19.37 -10.23 -5.09
CA LEU A 320 20.26 -9.22 -5.68
C LEU A 320 21.62 -9.90 -5.97
N PRO A 321 22.23 -9.67 -7.15
CA PRO A 321 23.58 -10.13 -7.39
C PRO A 321 24.49 -9.56 -6.31
N GLU A 322 25.32 -10.42 -5.73
CA GLU A 322 26.33 -9.94 -4.78
C GLU A 322 27.15 -8.83 -5.41
N LEU A 323 27.43 -7.76 -4.65
CA LEU A 323 28.19 -6.57 -5.10
C LEU A 323 29.68 -6.90 -5.30
N THR A 324 29.98 -8.02 -5.96
CA THR A 324 31.35 -8.51 -6.18
C THR A 324 32.00 -7.96 -7.45
N GLY A 325 31.31 -7.07 -8.20
CA GLY A 325 31.86 -6.49 -9.43
C GLY A 325 32.10 -7.47 -10.58
N VAL A 326 31.73 -8.73 -10.41
CA VAL A 326 31.83 -9.77 -11.44
C VAL A 326 30.40 -10.19 -11.82
N MET A 327 30.06 -10.05 -13.09
CA MET A 327 28.77 -10.57 -13.61
C MET A 327 28.73 -12.08 -13.39
N PRO A 328 27.71 -12.63 -12.71
CA PRO A 328 27.56 -14.09 -12.64
C PRO A 328 27.22 -14.66 -14.03
N GLU A 329 27.81 -15.80 -14.37
CA GLU A 329 27.42 -16.57 -15.54
C GLU A 329 25.93 -16.94 -15.46
N PRO A 330 25.19 -16.91 -16.59
CA PRO A 330 23.80 -17.30 -16.59
C PRO A 330 23.65 -18.75 -16.09
N PRO A 331 22.68 -19.02 -15.18
CA PRO A 331 22.51 -20.37 -14.65
C PRO A 331 22.20 -21.36 -15.77
N ALA A 332 22.88 -22.50 -15.73
CA ALA A 332 22.59 -23.65 -16.62
C ALA A 332 21.11 -24.05 -16.44
N ALA A 333 20.48 -24.43 -17.55
CA ALA A 333 19.08 -24.82 -17.61
C ALA A 333 18.72 -25.80 -16.48
N ILE A 334 17.80 -25.37 -15.58
CA ILE A 334 17.32 -26.22 -14.50
C ILE A 334 16.36 -27.24 -15.05
N GLU A 335 16.72 -28.53 -14.95
CA GLU A 335 15.78 -29.64 -15.13
C GLU A 335 14.63 -29.48 -14.13
N GLN A 336 13.40 -29.60 -14.62
CA GLN A 336 12.18 -29.46 -13.79
C GLN A 336 12.17 -30.52 -12.68
N PRO A 337 12.10 -30.18 -11.40
CA PRO A 337 11.82 -31.16 -10.36
C PRO A 337 10.34 -31.54 -10.42
N SER A 338 10.07 -32.84 -10.42
CA SER A 338 8.73 -33.40 -10.26
C SER A 338 8.07 -32.87 -8.97
N VAL A 339 6.83 -32.37 -9.09
CA VAL A 339 6.03 -31.89 -7.98
C VAL A 339 5.72 -33.03 -7.01
N ALA A 340 6.42 -33.07 -5.88
CA ALA A 340 5.99 -33.81 -4.68
C ALA A 340 5.22 -32.84 -3.76
N PRO A 341 4.17 -33.29 -3.04
CA PRO A 341 3.36 -32.40 -2.20
C PRO A 341 4.19 -31.87 -1.04
N ASP A 342 4.27 -30.53 -0.96
CA ASP A 342 4.97 -29.80 0.10
C ASP A 342 4.23 -29.93 1.44
N ASN A 343 4.88 -30.63 2.37
CA ASN A 343 4.54 -30.70 3.79
C ASN A 343 5.45 -29.77 4.59
N SER A 344 5.62 -28.52 4.19
CA SER A 344 6.34 -27.52 5.00
C SER A 344 5.49 -27.05 6.19
N LYS A 345 5.63 -27.75 7.30
CA LYS A 345 5.25 -27.21 8.61
C LYS A 345 6.10 -25.97 8.86
N HIS A 346 5.46 -24.82 8.89
CA HIS A 346 6.05 -23.56 9.32
C HIS A 346 6.72 -23.75 10.67
N ASN A 347 8.04 -23.71 10.70
CA ASN A 347 8.83 -23.86 11.91
C ASN A 347 8.88 -22.53 12.66
N SER A 348 7.84 -22.23 13.44
CA SER A 348 7.75 -21.05 14.33
C SER A 348 8.73 -21.08 15.52
N SER A 349 9.56 -22.13 15.62
CA SER A 349 10.49 -22.30 16.75
C SER A 349 11.70 -21.36 16.69
N GLY A 350 12.11 -20.87 15.53
CA GLY A 350 13.27 -19.98 15.40
C GLY A 350 13.08 -18.59 16.00
N LEU A 351 11.90 -18.01 15.84
CA LEU A 351 11.58 -16.67 16.38
C LEU A 351 11.46 -16.70 17.92
N LEU A 352 10.82 -17.73 18.47
CA LEU A 352 10.69 -17.92 19.92
C LEU A 352 12.05 -18.15 20.59
N THR A 353 12.96 -18.87 19.94
CA THR A 353 14.30 -19.11 20.46
C THR A 353 15.15 -17.82 20.45
N ALA A 354 15.04 -17.01 19.41
CA ALA A 354 15.72 -15.71 19.35
C ALA A 354 15.20 -14.74 20.43
N TYR A 355 13.89 -14.67 20.63
CA TYR A 355 13.27 -13.86 21.72
C TYR A 355 13.69 -14.35 23.11
N ALA A 356 13.74 -15.65 23.33
CA ALA A 356 14.14 -16.23 24.62
C ALA A 356 15.62 -15.93 24.95
N ILE A 357 16.50 -15.96 23.96
CA ILE A 357 17.93 -15.64 24.15
C ILE A 357 18.13 -14.14 24.42
N THR A 358 17.39 -13.25 23.75
CA THR A 358 17.48 -11.80 23.99
C THR A 358 16.89 -11.39 25.34
N LEU A 359 15.74 -11.94 25.73
CA LEU A 359 15.19 -11.70 27.07
C LEU A 359 16.10 -12.24 28.16
N GLY A 360 16.67 -13.41 27.97
CA GLY A 360 17.62 -14.01 28.91
C GLY A 360 18.87 -13.17 29.14
N SER A 361 19.43 -12.61 28.08
CA SER A 361 20.62 -11.75 28.19
C SER A 361 20.34 -10.42 28.91
N VAL A 362 19.18 -9.79 28.65
CA VAL A 362 18.77 -8.56 29.34
C VAL A 362 18.54 -8.81 30.86
N VAL A 363 17.88 -9.91 31.20
CA VAL A 363 17.65 -10.29 32.61
C VAL A 363 18.97 -10.52 33.35
N VAL A 364 19.93 -11.19 32.73
CA VAL A 364 21.27 -11.43 33.33
C VAL A 364 22.01 -10.11 33.54
N VAL A 365 21.97 -9.16 32.59
CA VAL A 365 22.61 -7.85 32.74
C VAL A 365 21.98 -7.01 33.85
N VAL A 366 20.65 -6.98 33.92
CA VAL A 366 19.92 -6.26 34.98
C VAL A 366 20.16 -6.89 36.37
N ALA A 367 20.15 -8.22 36.48
CA ALA A 367 20.45 -8.91 37.74
C ALA A 367 21.88 -8.65 38.21
N PHE A 368 22.84 -8.65 37.30
CA PHE A 368 24.24 -8.37 37.60
C PHE A 368 24.47 -6.91 38.01
N ALA A 369 23.82 -5.95 37.34
CA ALA A 369 23.84 -4.55 37.72
C ALA A 369 23.20 -4.31 39.08
N GLY A 370 22.08 -4.97 39.38
CA GLY A 370 21.41 -4.95 40.68
C GLY A 370 22.28 -5.50 41.81
N LEU A 371 23.00 -6.60 41.58
CA LEU A 371 23.96 -7.18 42.53
C LEU A 371 25.12 -6.23 42.84
N LEU A 372 25.63 -5.55 41.80
CA LEU A 372 26.73 -4.56 41.95
C LEU A 372 26.28 -3.32 42.73
N LEU A 373 25.05 -2.83 42.49
CA LEU A 373 24.48 -1.69 43.20
C LEU A 373 24.19 -2.04 44.67
N ASN A 374 23.65 -3.21 44.93
CA ASN A 374 23.38 -3.70 46.29
C ASN A 374 24.67 -3.93 47.07
N HIS A 375 25.75 -4.33 46.42
CA HIS A 375 27.06 -4.49 47.02
C HIS A 375 27.74 -3.15 47.40
N ARG A 376 27.49 -2.08 46.60
CA ARG A 376 27.93 -0.72 46.92
C ARG A 376 27.17 -0.14 48.09
N ARG A 377 25.85 -0.34 48.15
CA ARG A 377 25.00 0.17 49.27
C ARG A 377 25.32 -0.46 50.64
N LYS A 378 25.86 -1.68 50.67
CA LYS A 378 26.33 -2.33 51.88
C LYS A 378 27.75 -1.91 52.33
N ARG A 379 28.47 -1.11 51.58
CA ARG A 379 29.79 -0.53 51.94
C ARG A 379 29.71 0.88 52.49
N GLU A 380 28.56 1.52 52.38
CA GLU A 380 28.32 2.90 52.86
C GLU A 380 27.50 2.92 54.19
N LEU A 381 27.15 1.77 54.75
CA LEU A 381 26.62 1.55 56.08
C LEU A 381 27.64 0.78 56.96
#